data_972e67b9b1c65b537e88e6df031f4a77
#
_entry.id   972e67b9b1c65b537e88e6df031f4a77
#
_cell.length_a   1.000
_cell.length_b   1.000
_cell.length_c   1.000
_cell.angle_alpha   90.00
_cell.angle_beta   90.00
_cell.angle_gamma   90.00
#
_symmetry.space_group_name_H-M   'P 1'
#
loop_
_entity.id
_entity.type
_entity.pdbx_description
1 polymer ?
#
loop_
_entity_poly.entity_id
_entity_poly.type
_entity_poly.pdbx_seq_one_letter_code
_entity_poly.pdbx_strand_id
1 'polypeptide(L)'
;DGDLTRRAPDAGSDEVAATAQAFNKLMASFSTIIGKVFFNSVEVARASALLIDEANTVATGSNQQRDAALATASAMNQLTGNMHEVSQNATATAQIAESASGLSAEGMDIVRDASAEMERIAASVTQSSEVVYALGERSKAISGIVQTIREIADQTNLLALNAAIEAARAGEQGRGFAVVADEVRKLAERTSQATGEIGSMISAIQGETDSAIASIEAGTGQAKNGAALAQQAADSLDRINRGARETMEKVDAIAAAIDEQSRAGADIADHVRNIMSMAEANSD
;
A
#
# COMPACT_ATOMS: atom_id res chain seq x y z
N ASP A 1 -62.85 82.74 0.37
CA ASP A 1 -61.58 82.96 1.02
C ASP A 1 -61.07 81.73 1.75
N GLY A 2 -61.89 80.66 2.00
CA GLY A 2 -61.49 79.43 2.68
C GLY A 2 -61.27 79.55 4.19
N ASP A 3 -61.56 80.70 4.77
CA ASP A 3 -61.42 80.96 6.20
C ASP A 3 -62.60 80.34 6.99
N LEU A 4 -62.44 79.16 7.52
CA LEU A 4 -63.42 78.43 8.31
C LEU A 4 -63.44 78.83 9.77
N THR A 5 -62.69 79.88 10.20
CA THR A 5 -62.68 80.41 11.56
C THR A 5 -63.68 81.45 11.79
N ARG A 6 -64.18 82.09 10.72
CA ARG A 6 -65.22 83.13 10.81
C ARG A 6 -66.56 82.56 11.28
N ARG A 7 -67.26 83.32 12.11
CA ARG A 7 -68.58 82.98 12.62
C ARG A 7 -69.54 84.06 12.34
N ALA A 8 -70.79 83.71 12.00
CA ALA A 8 -71.89 84.67 11.90
C ALA A 8 -72.34 85.12 13.29
N PRO A 9 -72.78 86.44 13.42
CA PRO A 9 -73.35 86.85 14.71
C PRO A 9 -74.62 86.07 15.02
N ASP A 10 -74.66 85.36 16.15
CA ASP A 10 -75.75 84.47 16.54
C ASP A 10 -76.44 84.90 17.87
N ALA A 11 -76.20 86.16 18.26
CA ALA A 11 -76.87 86.78 19.40
C ALA A 11 -78.30 87.22 19.05
N GLY A 12 -79.32 86.54 19.59
CA GLY A 12 -80.75 86.78 19.38
C GLY A 12 -81.59 85.54 19.56
N SER A 13 -82.90 85.68 19.57
CA SER A 13 -83.83 84.52 19.65
C SER A 13 -84.82 84.48 18.44
N ASP A 14 -84.45 85.17 17.37
CA ASP A 14 -85.20 85.17 16.11
C ASP A 14 -84.70 84.12 15.09
N GLU A 15 -85.36 83.92 13.98
CA GLU A 15 -85.05 82.96 12.92
C GLU A 15 -83.68 83.23 12.29
N VAL A 16 -83.20 84.46 12.34
CA VAL A 16 -81.87 84.87 11.83
C VAL A 16 -80.79 84.32 12.78
N ALA A 17 -80.98 84.46 14.11
CA ALA A 17 -80.09 83.94 15.09
C ALA A 17 -80.03 82.42 15.01
N ALA A 18 -81.15 81.67 14.85
CA ALA A 18 -81.24 80.26 14.68
C ALA A 18 -80.49 79.80 13.41
N THR A 19 -80.60 80.50 12.28
CA THR A 19 -79.83 80.19 11.04
C THR A 19 -78.37 80.47 11.22
N ALA A 20 -77.95 81.55 11.92
CA ALA A 20 -76.54 81.83 12.20
C ALA A 20 -75.90 80.71 13.10
N GLN A 21 -76.65 80.23 14.10
CA GLN A 21 -76.18 79.08 14.94
C GLN A 21 -76.00 77.81 14.14
N ALA A 22 -76.96 77.43 13.28
CA ALA A 22 -76.83 76.27 12.39
C ALA A 22 -75.63 76.37 11.47
N PHE A 23 -75.41 77.60 10.86
CA PHE A 23 -74.23 77.84 10.02
C PHE A 23 -72.93 77.75 10.81
N ASN A 24 -72.87 78.36 12.03
CA ASN A 24 -71.67 78.21 12.88
C ASN A 24 -71.37 76.79 13.26
N LYS A 25 -72.36 75.92 13.54
CA LYS A 25 -72.24 74.51 13.79
C LYS A 25 -71.72 73.77 12.53
N LEU A 26 -72.24 74.09 11.37
CA LEU A 26 -71.77 73.54 10.12
C LEU A 26 -70.30 73.94 9.85
N MET A 27 -69.89 75.18 10.05
CA MET A 27 -68.52 75.70 9.91
C MET A 27 -67.59 75.00 10.92
N ALA A 28 -68.00 74.76 12.14
CA ALA A 28 -67.19 73.98 13.12
C ALA A 28 -66.98 72.54 12.70
N SER A 29 -68.04 71.88 12.16
CA SER A 29 -67.97 70.55 11.62
C SER A 29 -67.01 70.45 10.41
N PHE A 30 -67.13 71.40 9.47
CA PHE A 30 -66.22 71.49 8.31
C PHE A 30 -64.74 71.70 8.75
N SER A 31 -64.51 72.64 9.69
CA SER A 31 -63.17 72.87 10.25
C SER A 31 -62.57 71.59 10.84
N THR A 32 -63.42 70.84 11.61
CA THR A 32 -62.99 69.55 12.21
C THR A 32 -62.68 68.51 11.11
N ILE A 33 -63.52 68.37 10.09
CA ILE A 33 -63.32 67.43 8.99
C ILE A 33 -62.04 67.75 8.22
N ILE A 34 -61.89 69.05 7.82
CA ILE A 34 -60.69 69.49 7.09
C ILE A 34 -59.45 69.29 7.94
N GLY A 35 -59.48 69.58 9.23
CA GLY A 35 -58.39 69.32 10.15
C GLY A 35 -58.00 67.79 10.19
N LYS A 36 -59.02 66.92 10.26
CA LYS A 36 -58.77 65.44 10.18
C LYS A 36 -58.20 65.01 8.84
N VAL A 37 -58.75 65.53 7.73
CA VAL A 37 -58.21 65.22 6.37
C VAL A 37 -56.79 65.70 6.23
N PHE A 38 -56.48 66.93 6.68
CA PHE A 38 -55.11 67.42 6.67
C PHE A 38 -54.16 66.53 7.48
N PHE A 39 -54.53 66.18 8.73
CA PHE A 39 -53.75 65.29 9.60
C PHE A 39 -53.53 63.93 8.91
N ASN A 40 -54.59 63.29 8.43
CA ASN A 40 -54.49 62.01 7.75
C ASN A 40 -53.59 62.07 6.49
N SER A 41 -53.64 63.19 5.73
CA SER A 41 -52.79 63.39 4.56
C SER A 41 -51.31 63.50 4.91
N VAL A 42 -50.95 64.13 6.06
CA VAL A 42 -49.59 64.21 6.56
C VAL A 42 -49.10 62.83 6.99
N GLU A 43 -49.96 62.07 7.70
CA GLU A 43 -49.61 60.68 8.10
C GLU A 43 -49.43 59.76 6.89
N VAL A 44 -50.27 59.85 5.86
CA VAL A 44 -50.08 59.07 4.61
C VAL A 44 -48.79 59.48 3.90
N ALA A 45 -48.49 60.80 3.82
CA ALA A 45 -47.23 61.24 3.22
C ALA A 45 -46.00 60.72 3.97
N ARG A 46 -46.05 60.71 5.32
CA ARG A 46 -45.01 60.18 6.16
C ARG A 46 -44.86 58.67 5.95
N ALA A 47 -45.98 57.90 5.97
CA ALA A 47 -45.96 56.46 5.72
C ALA A 47 -45.39 56.09 4.33
N SER A 48 -45.78 56.93 3.29
CA SER A 48 -45.26 56.77 1.93
C SER A 48 -43.72 56.96 1.86
N ALA A 49 -43.21 58.00 2.56
CA ALA A 49 -41.77 58.25 2.62
C ALA A 49 -41.01 57.08 3.29
N LEU A 50 -41.56 56.51 4.37
CA LEU A 50 -40.97 55.31 5.04
C LEU A 50 -41.01 54.12 4.12
N LEU A 51 -42.10 53.90 3.36
CA LEU A 51 -42.18 52.75 2.41
C LEU A 51 -41.15 52.85 1.28
N ILE A 52 -40.92 54.12 0.80
CA ILE A 52 -39.86 54.33 -0.23
C ILE A 52 -38.49 54.06 0.31
N ASP A 53 -38.19 54.45 1.54
CA ASP A 53 -36.90 54.16 2.19
C ASP A 53 -36.69 52.60 2.40
N GLU A 54 -37.74 51.90 2.88
CA GLU A 54 -37.75 50.46 3.03
C GLU A 54 -37.59 49.76 1.67
N ALA A 55 -38.29 50.21 0.62
CA ALA A 55 -38.15 49.64 -0.72
C ALA A 55 -36.70 49.78 -1.25
N ASN A 56 -36.08 50.96 -1.05
CA ASN A 56 -34.66 51.16 -1.41
C ASN A 56 -33.73 50.22 -0.64
N THR A 57 -34.02 49.95 0.64
CA THR A 57 -33.25 49.01 1.47
C THR A 57 -33.40 47.59 0.94
N VAL A 58 -34.64 47.18 0.59
CA VAL A 58 -34.90 45.85 -0.02
C VAL A 58 -34.19 45.72 -1.37
N ALA A 59 -34.27 46.72 -2.24
CA ALA A 59 -33.61 46.71 -3.54
C ALA A 59 -32.07 46.58 -3.40
N THR A 60 -31.47 47.30 -2.44
CA THR A 60 -30.04 47.22 -2.14
C THR A 60 -29.67 45.84 -1.63
N GLY A 61 -30.42 45.26 -0.68
CA GLY A 61 -30.24 43.92 -0.14
C GLY A 61 -30.36 42.82 -1.21
N SER A 62 -31.34 43.01 -2.13
CA SER A 62 -31.55 42.07 -3.26
C SER A 62 -30.37 42.06 -4.24
N ASN A 63 -29.79 43.24 -4.54
CA ASN A 63 -28.57 43.30 -5.35
C ASN A 63 -27.37 42.59 -4.68
N GLN A 64 -27.17 42.80 -3.38
CA GLN A 64 -26.12 42.07 -2.63
C GLN A 64 -26.35 40.55 -2.62
N GLN A 65 -27.62 40.15 -2.49
CA GLN A 65 -28.00 38.73 -2.51
C GLN A 65 -27.74 38.10 -3.88
N ARG A 66 -28.02 38.82 -4.97
CA ARG A 66 -27.71 38.38 -6.34
C ARG A 66 -26.21 38.20 -6.54
N ASP A 67 -25.38 39.14 -6.06
CA ASP A 67 -23.91 39.06 -6.20
C ASP A 67 -23.35 37.88 -5.40
N ALA A 68 -23.86 37.62 -4.19
CA ALA A 68 -23.51 36.47 -3.38
C ALA A 68 -23.93 35.16 -4.07
N ALA A 69 -25.10 35.12 -4.70
CA ALA A 69 -25.58 33.96 -5.46
C ALA A 69 -24.69 33.66 -6.67
N LEU A 70 -24.26 34.69 -7.43
CA LEU A 70 -23.32 34.55 -8.54
C LEU A 70 -21.96 34.01 -8.09
N ALA A 71 -21.42 34.49 -6.97
CA ALA A 71 -20.19 33.98 -6.38
C ALA A 71 -20.34 32.53 -5.98
N THR A 72 -21.47 32.14 -5.38
CA THR A 72 -21.78 30.74 -5.00
C THR A 72 -21.88 29.83 -6.23
N ALA A 73 -22.55 30.29 -7.31
CA ALA A 73 -22.65 29.57 -8.58
C ALA A 73 -21.26 29.30 -9.18
N SER A 74 -20.36 30.30 -9.15
CA SER A 74 -18.97 30.13 -9.60
C SER A 74 -18.20 29.11 -8.78
N ALA A 75 -18.33 29.17 -7.45
CA ALA A 75 -17.71 28.19 -6.55
C ALA A 75 -18.25 26.77 -6.79
N MET A 76 -19.54 26.60 -7.07
CA MET A 76 -20.15 25.32 -7.41
C MET A 76 -19.63 24.75 -8.73
N ASN A 77 -19.44 25.57 -9.75
CA ASN A 77 -18.84 25.14 -11.01
C ASN A 77 -17.38 24.62 -10.80
N GLN A 78 -16.62 25.35 -9.99
CA GLN A 78 -15.25 24.93 -9.64
C GLN A 78 -15.27 23.62 -8.84
N LEU A 79 -16.20 23.48 -7.89
CA LEU A 79 -16.37 22.26 -7.09
C LEU A 79 -16.71 21.05 -7.98
N THR A 80 -17.60 21.23 -8.96
CA THR A 80 -17.93 20.19 -9.94
C THR A 80 -16.71 19.79 -10.78
N GLY A 81 -15.89 20.75 -11.20
CA GLY A 81 -14.62 20.46 -11.88
C GLY A 81 -13.65 19.66 -11.03
N ASN A 82 -13.48 20.05 -9.77
CA ASN A 82 -12.62 19.34 -8.82
C ASN A 82 -13.13 17.90 -8.56
N MET A 83 -14.45 17.72 -8.44
CA MET A 83 -15.03 16.36 -8.26
C MET A 83 -14.76 15.48 -9.46
N HIS A 84 -14.82 16.02 -10.67
CA HIS A 84 -14.46 15.27 -11.87
C HIS A 84 -12.98 14.82 -11.85
N GLU A 85 -12.07 15.71 -11.45
CA GLU A 85 -10.64 15.39 -11.30
C GLU A 85 -10.40 14.31 -10.23
N VAL A 86 -11.06 14.44 -9.07
CA VAL A 86 -10.98 13.43 -7.99
C VAL A 86 -11.50 12.07 -8.49
N SER A 87 -12.60 12.04 -9.27
CA SER A 87 -13.14 10.82 -9.86
C SER A 87 -12.16 10.16 -10.83
N GLN A 88 -11.49 10.94 -11.68
CA GLN A 88 -10.46 10.43 -12.59
C GLN A 88 -9.25 9.85 -11.81
N ASN A 89 -8.79 10.57 -10.79
CA ASN A 89 -7.70 10.13 -9.94
C ASN A 89 -8.04 8.87 -9.15
N ALA A 90 -9.27 8.74 -8.66
CA ALA A 90 -9.79 7.55 -8.01
C ALA A 90 -9.76 6.34 -8.97
N THR A 91 -10.26 6.52 -10.20
CA THR A 91 -10.24 5.47 -11.23
C THR A 91 -8.82 5.04 -11.57
N ALA A 92 -7.89 5.98 -11.75
CA ALA A 92 -6.48 5.67 -12.00
C ALA A 92 -5.84 4.92 -10.84
N THR A 93 -6.17 5.31 -9.59
CA THR A 93 -5.68 4.64 -8.38
C THR A 93 -6.21 3.20 -8.28
N ALA A 94 -7.49 2.96 -8.63
CA ALA A 94 -8.05 1.62 -8.69
C ALA A 94 -7.29 0.72 -9.69
N GLN A 95 -6.99 1.22 -10.88
CA GLN A 95 -6.23 0.49 -11.90
C GLN A 95 -4.81 0.13 -11.44
N ILE A 96 -4.15 1.07 -10.75
CA ILE A 96 -2.81 0.82 -10.18
C ILE A 96 -2.90 -0.26 -9.09
N ALA A 97 -3.90 -0.19 -8.22
CA ALA A 97 -4.11 -1.18 -7.17
C ALA A 97 -4.45 -2.57 -7.73
N GLU A 98 -5.30 -2.65 -8.76
CA GLU A 98 -5.59 -3.90 -9.46
C GLU A 98 -4.33 -4.51 -10.09
N SER A 99 -3.53 -3.70 -10.77
CA SER A 99 -2.24 -4.10 -11.34
C SER A 99 -1.27 -4.61 -10.26
N ALA A 100 -1.18 -3.91 -9.14
CA ALA A 100 -0.33 -4.30 -8.00
C ALA A 100 -0.80 -5.63 -7.38
N SER A 101 -2.11 -5.84 -7.26
CA SER A 101 -2.68 -7.11 -6.80
C SER A 101 -2.33 -8.26 -7.76
N GLY A 102 -2.46 -8.05 -9.07
CA GLY A 102 -2.12 -9.05 -10.09
C GLY A 102 -0.64 -9.42 -10.09
N LEU A 103 0.25 -8.42 -10.10
CA LEU A 103 1.69 -8.62 -10.04
C LEU A 103 2.15 -9.31 -8.74
N SER A 104 1.50 -8.99 -7.63
CA SER A 104 1.79 -9.65 -6.35
C SER A 104 1.38 -11.11 -6.35
N ALA A 105 0.24 -11.45 -6.96
CA ALA A 105 -0.21 -12.83 -7.11
C ALA A 105 0.75 -13.64 -7.99
N GLU A 106 1.13 -13.11 -9.15
CA GLU A 106 2.12 -13.75 -10.03
C GLU A 106 3.49 -13.91 -9.33
N GLY A 107 3.94 -12.88 -8.63
CA GLY A 107 5.17 -12.93 -7.84
C GLY A 107 5.13 -14.00 -6.75
N MET A 108 4.01 -14.19 -6.07
CA MET A 108 3.83 -15.27 -5.07
C MET A 108 3.99 -16.66 -5.68
N ASP A 109 3.46 -16.89 -6.88
CA ASP A 109 3.59 -18.17 -7.56
C ASP A 109 5.06 -18.45 -7.93
N ILE A 110 5.76 -17.45 -8.47
CA ILE A 110 7.21 -17.58 -8.78
C ILE A 110 8.02 -17.87 -7.53
N VAL A 111 7.74 -17.21 -6.42
CA VAL A 111 8.48 -17.39 -5.17
C VAL A 111 8.18 -18.74 -4.54
N ARG A 112 6.95 -19.25 -4.64
CA ARG A 112 6.58 -20.61 -4.21
C ARG A 112 7.33 -21.67 -5.00
N ASP A 113 7.41 -21.49 -6.33
CA ASP A 113 8.16 -22.41 -7.19
C ASP A 113 9.66 -22.38 -6.84
N ALA A 114 10.23 -21.21 -6.58
CA ALA A 114 11.61 -21.07 -6.14
C ALA A 114 11.86 -21.74 -4.78
N SER A 115 10.92 -21.63 -3.82
CA SER A 115 11.01 -22.32 -2.53
C SER A 115 10.99 -23.84 -2.69
N ALA A 116 10.07 -24.36 -3.52
CA ALA A 116 9.98 -25.79 -3.81
C ALA A 116 11.26 -26.31 -4.51
N GLU A 117 11.88 -25.51 -5.39
CA GLU A 117 13.13 -25.86 -6.03
C GLU A 117 14.30 -25.91 -5.03
N MET A 118 14.36 -24.97 -4.09
CA MET A 118 15.36 -24.97 -3.02
C MET A 118 15.22 -26.21 -2.12
N GLU A 119 14.02 -26.65 -1.82
CA GLU A 119 13.76 -27.89 -1.08
C GLU A 119 14.24 -29.13 -1.87
N ARG A 120 14.00 -29.17 -3.17
CA ARG A 120 14.50 -30.26 -4.06
C ARG A 120 16.03 -30.26 -4.12
N ILE A 121 16.66 -29.10 -4.20
CA ILE A 121 18.11 -28.96 -4.15
C ILE A 121 18.64 -29.51 -2.82
N ALA A 122 18.07 -29.12 -1.68
CA ALA A 122 18.47 -29.61 -0.36
C ALA A 122 18.36 -31.11 -0.25
N ALA A 123 17.29 -31.72 -0.77
CA ALA A 123 17.11 -33.16 -0.80
C ALA A 123 18.16 -33.86 -1.67
N SER A 124 18.44 -33.37 -2.88
CA SER A 124 19.44 -33.90 -3.80
C SER A 124 20.86 -33.81 -3.24
N VAL A 125 21.19 -32.70 -2.58
CA VAL A 125 22.47 -32.48 -1.93
C VAL A 125 22.62 -33.42 -0.73
N THR A 126 21.55 -33.67 0.04
CA THR A 126 21.54 -34.66 1.14
C THR A 126 21.78 -36.08 0.62
N GLN A 127 21.13 -36.45 -0.47
CA GLN A 127 21.38 -37.77 -1.12
C GLN A 127 22.82 -37.92 -1.61
N SER A 128 23.39 -36.85 -2.17
CA SER A 128 24.81 -36.84 -2.58
C SER A 128 25.74 -36.99 -1.40
N SER A 129 25.41 -36.42 -0.24
CA SER A 129 26.15 -36.59 1.02
C SER A 129 26.26 -38.07 1.45
N GLU A 130 25.17 -38.82 1.34
CA GLU A 130 25.16 -40.25 1.70
C GLU A 130 26.13 -41.04 0.83
N VAL A 131 26.21 -40.75 -0.46
CA VAL A 131 27.14 -41.41 -1.40
C VAL A 131 28.60 -41.09 -1.07
N VAL A 132 28.88 -39.80 -0.79
CA VAL A 132 30.25 -39.39 -0.43
C VAL A 132 30.65 -39.93 0.93
N TYR A 133 29.75 -40.00 1.89
CA TYR A 133 30.00 -40.61 3.18
C TYR A 133 30.33 -42.10 3.05
N ALA A 134 29.57 -42.84 2.23
CA ALA A 134 29.85 -44.25 1.93
C ALA A 134 31.22 -44.45 1.24
N LEU A 135 31.66 -43.51 0.40
CA LEU A 135 32.98 -43.50 -0.22
C LEU A 135 34.09 -43.33 0.85
N GLY A 136 33.91 -42.43 1.80
CA GLY A 136 34.82 -42.23 2.93
C GLY A 136 34.98 -43.48 3.78
N GLU A 137 33.91 -44.19 4.12
CA GLU A 137 33.95 -45.45 4.87
C GLU A 137 34.63 -46.57 4.09
N ARG A 138 34.38 -46.66 2.78
CA ARG A 138 35.09 -47.63 1.93
C ARG A 138 36.59 -47.32 1.85
N SER A 139 36.96 -46.06 1.77
CA SER A 139 38.37 -45.63 1.74
C SER A 139 39.09 -45.98 3.05
N LYS A 140 38.41 -45.83 4.21
CA LYS A 140 38.94 -46.29 5.51
C LYS A 140 39.18 -47.83 5.54
N ALA A 141 38.24 -48.61 5.00
CA ALA A 141 38.38 -50.05 4.92
C ALA A 141 39.56 -50.44 4.02
N ILE A 142 39.73 -49.77 2.85
CA ILE A 142 40.86 -50.00 1.96
C ILE A 142 42.18 -49.64 2.66
N SER A 143 42.25 -48.54 3.40
CA SER A 143 43.44 -48.17 4.19
C SER A 143 43.88 -49.29 5.16
N GLY A 144 42.91 -49.90 5.84
CA GLY A 144 43.20 -51.07 6.71
C GLY A 144 43.77 -52.25 5.95
N ILE A 145 43.21 -52.56 4.76
CA ILE A 145 43.72 -53.64 3.92
C ILE A 145 45.16 -53.37 3.47
N VAL A 146 45.43 -52.15 3.00
CA VAL A 146 46.77 -51.73 2.53
C VAL A 146 47.77 -51.78 3.65
N GLN A 147 47.41 -51.40 4.85
CA GLN A 147 48.27 -51.52 6.02
C GLN A 147 48.62 -53.01 6.33
N THR A 148 47.62 -53.88 6.27
CA THR A 148 47.83 -55.33 6.47
C THR A 148 48.77 -55.92 5.41
N ILE A 149 48.60 -55.52 4.12
CA ILE A 149 49.50 -56.00 3.04
C ILE A 149 50.93 -55.51 3.27
N ARG A 150 51.10 -54.27 3.73
CA ARG A 150 52.42 -53.73 4.09
C ARG A 150 53.05 -54.51 5.20
N GLU A 151 52.33 -54.88 6.26
CA GLU A 151 52.81 -55.67 7.35
C GLU A 151 53.22 -57.09 6.88
N ILE A 152 52.44 -57.68 5.96
CA ILE A 152 52.80 -59.02 5.35
C ILE A 152 54.06 -58.86 4.52
N ALA A 153 54.23 -57.78 3.75
CA ALA A 153 55.42 -57.52 2.95
C ALA A 153 56.63 -57.34 3.85
N ASP A 154 56.56 -56.62 4.93
CA ASP A 154 57.68 -56.48 5.91
C ASP A 154 58.00 -57.76 6.60
N GLN A 155 57.05 -58.64 6.98
CA GLN A 155 57.25 -59.94 7.50
C GLN A 155 57.92 -60.84 6.45
N THR A 156 57.48 -60.80 5.20
CA THR A 156 58.07 -61.61 4.10
C THR A 156 59.49 -61.17 3.82
N ASN A 157 59.79 -59.87 3.90
CA ASN A 157 61.16 -59.36 3.76
C ASN A 157 62.08 -59.89 4.86
N LEU A 158 61.60 -59.94 6.12
CA LEU A 158 62.34 -60.50 7.24
C LEU A 158 62.55 -62.02 7.10
N LEU A 159 61.55 -62.78 6.65
CA LEU A 159 61.63 -64.18 6.38
C LEU A 159 62.63 -64.47 5.24
N ALA A 160 62.61 -63.72 4.16
CA ALA A 160 63.53 -63.83 3.04
C ALA A 160 64.97 -63.50 3.46
N LEU A 161 65.19 -62.52 4.28
CA LEU A 161 66.48 -62.17 4.86
C LEU A 161 67.03 -63.33 5.72
N ASN A 162 66.24 -63.94 6.60
CA ASN A 162 66.62 -65.08 7.39
C ASN A 162 66.96 -66.27 6.51
N ALA A 163 66.17 -66.53 5.44
CA ALA A 163 66.48 -67.61 4.47
C ALA A 163 67.78 -67.35 3.70
N ALA A 164 68.06 -66.12 3.30
CA ALA A 164 69.32 -65.78 2.63
C ALA A 164 70.53 -65.97 3.55
N ILE A 165 70.39 -65.61 4.82
CA ILE A 165 71.46 -65.86 5.84
C ILE A 165 71.75 -67.34 5.99
N GLU A 166 70.71 -68.19 6.12
CA GLU A 166 70.90 -69.66 6.32
C GLU A 166 71.41 -70.33 5.04
N ALA A 167 70.99 -69.83 3.84
CA ALA A 167 71.51 -70.27 2.56
C ALA A 167 73.02 -69.97 2.41
N ALA A 168 73.45 -68.75 2.84
CA ALA A 168 74.86 -68.37 2.88
C ALA A 168 75.66 -69.30 3.88
N ARG A 169 75.03 -69.69 4.96
CA ARG A 169 75.61 -70.59 5.97
C ARG A 169 75.86 -72.04 5.47
N ALA A 170 74.99 -72.46 4.51
CA ALA A 170 75.11 -73.79 3.88
C ALA A 170 76.19 -73.87 2.78
N GLY A 171 76.90 -72.82 2.47
CA GLY A 171 77.99 -72.72 1.49
C GLY A 171 77.55 -73.09 0.06
N GLU A 172 78.34 -73.85 -0.67
CA GLU A 172 78.02 -74.21 -2.08
C GLU A 172 76.68 -74.94 -2.27
N GLN A 173 76.17 -75.65 -1.26
CA GLN A 173 74.90 -76.37 -1.28
C GLN A 173 73.69 -75.41 -1.14
N GLY A 174 73.94 -74.20 -0.65
CA GLY A 174 72.89 -73.20 -0.42
C GLY A 174 72.73 -72.17 -1.58
N ARG A 175 73.58 -72.16 -2.62
CA ARG A 175 73.59 -71.16 -3.67
C ARG A 175 72.23 -70.92 -4.39
N GLY A 176 71.53 -72.05 -4.70
CA GLY A 176 70.22 -71.93 -5.36
C GLY A 176 69.14 -71.29 -4.45
N PHE A 177 69.20 -71.68 -3.12
CA PHE A 177 68.29 -71.08 -2.13
C PHE A 177 68.60 -69.60 -1.86
N ALA A 178 69.86 -69.17 -1.88
CA ALA A 178 70.23 -67.76 -1.73
C ALA A 178 69.66 -66.88 -2.82
N VAL A 179 69.71 -67.36 -4.09
CA VAL A 179 69.11 -66.59 -5.23
C VAL A 179 67.58 -66.38 -5.07
N VAL A 180 66.88 -67.49 -4.65
CA VAL A 180 65.44 -67.44 -4.42
C VAL A 180 65.10 -66.48 -3.26
N ALA A 181 65.87 -66.59 -2.15
CA ALA A 181 65.70 -65.75 -0.98
C ALA A 181 65.89 -64.25 -1.33
N ASP A 182 66.92 -63.86 -2.13
CA ASP A 182 67.16 -62.51 -2.58
C ASP A 182 66.06 -62.04 -3.49
N GLU A 183 65.48 -62.85 -4.37
CA GLU A 183 64.34 -62.46 -5.25
C GLU A 183 63.05 -62.28 -4.46
N VAL A 184 62.77 -63.15 -3.45
CA VAL A 184 61.62 -62.93 -2.55
C VAL A 184 61.80 -61.68 -1.71
N ARG A 185 63.03 -61.38 -1.26
CA ARG A 185 63.35 -60.15 -0.54
C ARG A 185 63.04 -58.85 -1.42
N LYS A 186 63.55 -58.85 -2.66
CA LYS A 186 63.26 -57.78 -3.60
C LYS A 186 61.76 -57.60 -3.90
N LEU A 187 61.02 -58.71 -4.03
CA LEU A 187 59.58 -58.69 -4.22
C LEU A 187 58.86 -58.07 -3.02
N ALA A 188 59.27 -58.44 -1.79
CA ALA A 188 58.73 -57.86 -0.55
C ALA A 188 59.00 -56.36 -0.45
N GLU A 189 60.22 -55.89 -0.76
CA GLU A 189 60.57 -54.45 -0.80
C GLU A 189 59.71 -53.71 -1.80
N ARG A 190 59.54 -54.25 -3.03
CA ARG A 190 58.66 -53.66 -4.02
C ARG A 190 57.21 -53.65 -3.58
N THR A 191 56.71 -54.64 -2.89
CA THR A 191 55.35 -54.70 -2.36
C THR A 191 55.17 -53.66 -1.25
N SER A 192 56.12 -53.50 -0.32
CA SER A 192 56.07 -52.47 0.72
C SER A 192 56.10 -51.05 0.11
N GLN A 193 56.90 -50.78 -0.93
CA GLN A 193 56.93 -49.53 -1.61
C GLN A 193 55.58 -49.28 -2.27
N ALA A 194 55.02 -50.21 -3.05
CA ALA A 194 53.74 -50.07 -3.73
C ALA A 194 52.55 -49.77 -2.74
N THR A 195 52.56 -50.53 -1.61
CA THR A 195 51.55 -50.27 -0.55
C THR A 195 51.72 -48.91 0.11
N GLY A 196 52.92 -48.35 0.22
CA GLY A 196 53.17 -47.00 0.69
C GLY A 196 52.61 -45.97 -0.28
N GLU A 197 52.76 -46.16 -1.59
CA GLU A 197 52.19 -45.29 -2.63
C GLU A 197 50.64 -45.33 -2.59
N ILE A 198 50.06 -46.55 -2.51
CA ILE A 198 48.60 -46.72 -2.39
C ILE A 198 48.07 -46.05 -1.09
N GLY A 199 48.78 -46.23 0.03
CA GLY A 199 48.42 -45.59 1.29
C GLY A 199 48.35 -44.07 1.21
N SER A 200 49.32 -43.47 0.49
CA SER A 200 49.30 -42.01 0.23
C SER A 200 48.13 -41.59 -0.62
N MET A 201 47.79 -42.36 -1.68
CA MET A 201 46.61 -42.09 -2.51
C MET A 201 45.29 -42.20 -1.72
N ILE A 202 45.16 -43.22 -0.89
CA ILE A 202 43.97 -43.40 -0.03
C ILE A 202 43.83 -42.25 0.99
N SER A 203 44.92 -41.79 1.57
CA SER A 203 44.92 -40.66 2.48
C SER A 203 44.47 -39.35 1.77
N ALA A 204 44.90 -39.15 0.52
CA ALA A 204 44.45 -38.02 -0.30
C ALA A 204 42.95 -38.13 -0.57
N ILE A 205 42.43 -39.28 -0.98
CA ILE A 205 40.99 -39.53 -1.20
C ILE A 205 40.18 -39.25 0.07
N GLN A 206 40.66 -39.65 1.24
CA GLN A 206 39.99 -39.37 2.51
C GLN A 206 39.91 -37.85 2.78
N GLY A 207 41.01 -37.11 2.60
CA GLY A 207 41.01 -35.65 2.75
C GLY A 207 40.10 -34.93 1.77
N GLU A 208 40.04 -35.38 0.49
CA GLU A 208 39.11 -34.85 -0.49
C GLU A 208 37.66 -35.16 -0.14
N THR A 209 37.38 -36.37 0.37
CA THR A 209 36.05 -36.79 0.81
C THR A 209 35.56 -35.95 1.99
N ASP A 210 36.40 -35.72 2.99
CA ASP A 210 36.07 -34.85 4.14
C ASP A 210 35.76 -33.41 3.70
N SER A 211 36.56 -32.89 2.76
CA SER A 211 36.34 -31.54 2.18
C SER A 211 35.04 -31.47 1.37
N ALA A 212 34.69 -32.54 0.64
CA ALA A 212 33.44 -32.65 -0.09
C ALA A 212 32.24 -32.67 0.86
N ILE A 213 32.30 -33.43 1.96
CA ILE A 213 31.26 -33.49 2.99
C ILE A 213 31.01 -32.10 3.59
N ALA A 214 32.06 -31.37 3.96
CA ALA A 214 31.93 -30.01 4.50
C ALA A 214 31.28 -29.07 3.49
N SER A 215 31.63 -29.18 2.20
CA SER A 215 31.04 -28.37 1.13
C SER A 215 29.54 -28.69 0.90
N ILE A 216 29.18 -29.97 0.99
CA ILE A 216 27.81 -30.48 0.88
C ILE A 216 26.94 -29.96 2.05
N GLU A 217 27.46 -29.99 3.28
CA GLU A 217 26.75 -29.46 4.46
C GLU A 217 26.50 -27.98 4.35
N ALA A 218 27.49 -27.19 3.90
CA ALA A 218 27.34 -25.77 3.62
C ALA A 218 26.31 -25.54 2.54
N GLY A 219 26.32 -26.31 1.44
CA GLY A 219 25.34 -26.21 0.35
C GLY A 219 23.91 -26.50 0.81
N THR A 220 23.74 -27.53 1.65
CA THR A 220 22.44 -27.88 2.26
C THR A 220 21.92 -26.71 3.13
N GLY A 221 22.81 -26.10 3.93
CA GLY A 221 22.50 -24.95 4.74
C GLY A 221 22.06 -23.72 3.88
N GLN A 222 22.76 -23.48 2.78
CA GLN A 222 22.42 -22.41 1.84
C GLN A 222 21.06 -22.65 1.16
N ALA A 223 20.75 -23.87 0.73
CA ALA A 223 19.46 -24.20 0.13
C ALA A 223 18.30 -23.99 1.12
N LYS A 224 18.44 -24.45 2.37
CA LYS A 224 17.44 -24.22 3.42
C LYS A 224 17.24 -22.73 3.73
N ASN A 225 18.31 -21.95 3.78
CA ASN A 225 18.22 -20.51 3.97
C ASN A 225 17.55 -19.82 2.77
N GLY A 226 17.84 -20.26 1.54
CA GLY A 226 17.16 -19.80 0.33
C GLY A 226 15.66 -20.06 0.37
N ALA A 227 15.22 -21.24 0.80
CA ALA A 227 13.80 -21.56 0.97
C ALA A 227 13.12 -20.65 2.01
N ALA A 228 13.80 -20.38 3.15
CA ALA A 228 13.27 -19.47 4.17
C ALA A 228 13.14 -18.03 3.67
N LEU A 229 14.11 -17.52 2.90
CA LEU A 229 14.04 -16.20 2.28
C LEU A 229 12.92 -16.12 1.24
N ALA A 230 12.72 -17.16 0.45
CA ALA A 230 11.60 -17.27 -0.48
C ALA A 230 10.26 -17.18 0.27
N GLN A 231 10.10 -17.91 1.39
CA GLN A 231 8.88 -17.82 2.19
C GLN A 231 8.63 -16.40 2.74
N GLN A 232 9.66 -15.71 3.22
CA GLN A 232 9.52 -14.31 3.67
C GLN A 232 9.11 -13.36 2.53
N ALA A 233 9.62 -13.61 1.32
CA ALA A 233 9.23 -12.85 0.14
C ALA A 233 7.75 -13.11 -0.22
N ALA A 234 7.28 -14.35 -0.15
CA ALA A 234 5.88 -14.70 -0.37
C ALA A 234 4.95 -14.01 0.65
N ASP A 235 5.31 -13.98 1.94
CA ASP A 235 4.56 -13.28 2.98
C ASP A 235 4.49 -11.75 2.73
N SER A 236 5.58 -11.19 2.18
CA SER A 236 5.63 -9.76 1.82
C SER A 236 4.72 -9.45 0.63
N LEU A 237 4.70 -10.31 -0.38
CA LEU A 237 3.81 -10.19 -1.54
C LEU A 237 2.34 -10.36 -1.15
N ASP A 238 2.01 -11.27 -0.21
CA ASP A 238 0.65 -11.39 0.33
C ASP A 238 0.19 -10.09 1.02
N ARG A 239 1.08 -9.45 1.78
CA ARG A 239 0.79 -8.16 2.39
C ARG A 239 0.55 -7.06 1.36
N ILE A 240 1.32 -7.03 0.27
CA ILE A 240 1.12 -6.07 -0.84
C ILE A 240 -0.23 -6.34 -1.50
N ASN A 241 -0.56 -7.60 -1.79
CA ASN A 241 -1.84 -7.99 -2.39
C ASN A 241 -3.03 -7.54 -1.53
N ARG A 242 -2.98 -7.76 -0.21
CA ARG A 242 -4.02 -7.30 0.72
C ARG A 242 -4.12 -5.77 0.74
N GLY A 243 -3.00 -5.05 0.80
CA GLY A 243 -2.98 -3.58 0.76
C GLY A 243 -3.56 -3.02 -0.55
N ALA A 244 -3.31 -3.69 -1.68
CA ALA A 244 -3.91 -3.33 -2.96
C ALA A 244 -5.44 -3.51 -2.95
N ARG A 245 -5.95 -4.60 -2.39
CA ARG A 245 -7.41 -4.84 -2.24
C ARG A 245 -8.06 -3.80 -1.32
N GLU A 246 -7.45 -3.52 -0.18
CA GLU A 246 -7.95 -2.47 0.72
C GLU A 246 -7.97 -1.10 0.04
N THR A 247 -6.99 -0.82 -0.83
CA THR A 247 -6.96 0.42 -1.63
C THR A 247 -8.14 0.47 -2.60
N MET A 248 -8.48 -0.62 -3.30
CA MET A 248 -9.65 -0.67 -4.18
C MET A 248 -10.96 -0.42 -3.42
N GLU A 249 -11.14 -1.02 -2.23
CA GLU A 249 -12.32 -0.77 -1.39
C GLU A 249 -12.43 0.70 -0.96
N LYS A 250 -11.31 1.35 -0.66
CA LYS A 250 -11.31 2.79 -0.33
C LYS A 250 -11.63 3.66 -1.54
N VAL A 251 -11.16 3.28 -2.72
CA VAL A 251 -11.49 3.98 -3.97
C VAL A 251 -12.97 3.87 -4.30
N ASP A 252 -13.58 2.71 -4.11
CA ASP A 252 -15.04 2.54 -4.29
C ASP A 252 -15.83 3.44 -3.33
N ALA A 253 -15.40 3.56 -2.08
CA ALA A 253 -16.02 4.49 -1.13
C ALA A 253 -15.85 5.96 -1.55
N ILE A 254 -14.69 6.34 -2.12
CA ILE A 254 -14.47 7.68 -2.68
C ILE A 254 -15.41 7.93 -3.86
N ALA A 255 -15.58 6.96 -4.77
CA ALA A 255 -16.48 7.08 -5.91
C ALA A 255 -17.94 7.29 -5.45
N ALA A 256 -18.40 6.56 -4.44
CA ALA A 256 -19.73 6.75 -3.86
C ALA A 256 -19.89 8.15 -3.23
N ALA A 257 -18.89 8.65 -2.51
CA ALA A 257 -18.92 9.98 -1.91
C ALA A 257 -18.95 11.11 -2.99
N ILE A 258 -18.24 10.92 -4.11
CA ILE A 258 -18.27 11.85 -5.24
C ILE A 258 -19.67 11.90 -5.86
N ASP A 259 -20.35 10.76 -6.04
CA ASP A 259 -21.71 10.71 -6.57
C ASP A 259 -22.70 11.46 -5.64
N GLU A 260 -22.60 11.27 -4.34
CA GLU A 260 -23.39 11.99 -3.34
C GLU A 260 -23.10 13.50 -3.37
N GLN A 261 -21.83 13.90 -3.41
CA GLN A 261 -21.44 15.31 -3.52
C GLN A 261 -21.94 15.94 -4.83
N SER A 262 -21.93 15.19 -5.94
CA SER A 262 -22.44 15.66 -7.24
C SER A 262 -23.92 15.97 -7.17
N ARG A 263 -24.71 15.11 -6.52
CA ARG A 263 -26.15 15.35 -6.31
C ARG A 263 -26.38 16.57 -5.42
N ALA A 264 -25.67 16.65 -4.29
CA ALA A 264 -25.77 17.81 -3.40
C ALA A 264 -25.37 19.12 -4.11
N GLY A 265 -24.36 19.06 -4.97
CA GLY A 265 -23.94 20.18 -5.80
C GLY A 265 -25.02 20.64 -6.78
N ALA A 266 -25.72 19.72 -7.42
CA ALA A 266 -26.84 20.00 -8.30
C ALA A 266 -27.99 20.67 -7.54
N ASP A 267 -28.35 20.20 -6.36
CA ASP A 267 -29.38 20.78 -5.50
C ASP A 267 -29.02 22.21 -5.08
N ILE A 268 -27.75 22.43 -4.68
CA ILE A 268 -27.27 23.78 -4.34
C ILE A 268 -27.37 24.72 -5.56
N ALA A 269 -27.00 24.24 -6.76
CA ALA A 269 -27.12 25.06 -7.98
C ALA A 269 -28.56 25.45 -8.29
N ASP A 270 -29.54 24.56 -8.00
CA ASP A 270 -30.96 24.87 -8.13
C ASP A 270 -31.43 25.91 -7.09
N HIS A 271 -31.00 25.79 -5.84
CA HIS A 271 -31.28 26.75 -4.81
C HIS A 271 -30.72 28.16 -5.15
N VAL A 272 -29.47 28.20 -5.66
CA VAL A 272 -28.84 29.44 -6.11
C VAL A 272 -29.64 30.11 -7.23
N ARG A 273 -30.14 29.35 -8.21
CA ARG A 273 -31.01 29.88 -9.27
C ARG A 273 -32.30 30.46 -8.71
N ASN A 274 -32.93 29.81 -7.75
CA ASN A 274 -34.14 30.32 -7.09
C ASN A 274 -33.86 31.61 -6.31
N ILE A 275 -32.71 31.69 -5.60
CA ILE A 275 -32.31 32.93 -4.89
C ILE A 275 -32.12 34.09 -5.87
N MET A 276 -31.46 33.83 -7.00
CA MET A 276 -31.28 34.86 -8.05
C MET A 276 -32.61 35.37 -8.59
N SER A 277 -33.55 34.47 -8.89
CA SER A 277 -34.91 34.84 -9.36
C SER A 277 -35.68 35.64 -8.31
N MET A 278 -35.60 35.29 -7.02
CA MET A 278 -36.24 36.07 -5.94
C MET A 278 -35.58 37.44 -5.76
N ALA A 279 -34.26 37.54 -5.87
CA ALA A 279 -33.54 38.81 -5.76
C ALA A 279 -33.88 39.73 -6.93
N GLU A 280 -34.06 39.20 -8.13
CA GLU A 280 -34.52 39.95 -9.30
C GLU A 280 -35.95 40.46 -9.11
N ALA A 281 -36.89 39.60 -8.67
CA ALA A 281 -38.27 39.99 -8.40
C ALA A 281 -38.44 41.04 -7.26
N ASN A 282 -37.51 41.09 -6.31
CA ASN A 282 -37.52 42.08 -5.23
C ASN A 282 -36.84 43.42 -5.62
N SER A 283 -36.13 43.46 -6.73
CA SER A 283 -35.43 44.65 -7.22
C SER A 283 -36.30 45.47 -8.18
N ASP A 284 -37.32 44.86 -8.82
CA ASP A 284 -38.33 45.48 -9.70
C ASP A 284 -39.48 46.08 -8.86
#